data_71eabf8d889102e6c76f9c905f9b9f30
#
_entry.id   71eabf8d889102e6c76f9c905f9b9f30
#
_cell.length_a   1.000
_cell.length_b   1.000
_cell.length_c   1.000
_cell.angle_alpha   90.00
_cell.angle_beta   90.00
_cell.angle_gamma   90.00
#
_symmetry.space_group_name_H-M   'P 1'
#
loop_
_entity.id
_entity.type
_entity.pdbx_description
1 polymer ?
#
loop_
_entity_poly.entity_id
_entity_poly.type
_entity_poly.pdbx_seq_one_letter_code
_entity_poly.pdbx_strand_id
1 'polypeptide(L)' 'MSNSTKLAHSLLRQLIEVGVSDFVVSPGSRNAPLSIALHEAKTRGIIDLHIKLDERGAAFYALGISKATNKHVAVICT' A
#
# COMPACT_ATOMS: atom_id res chain seq x y z
N MET A 1 -3.42 -21.03 3.76
CA MET A 1 -3.11 -19.63 4.13
C MET A 1 -3.60 -19.34 5.54
N SER A 2 -2.83 -18.56 6.30
CA SER A 2 -3.26 -18.12 7.62
C SER A 2 -4.41 -17.12 7.51
N ASN A 3 -5.14 -16.91 8.62
CA ASN A 3 -6.20 -15.91 8.66
C ASN A 3 -5.65 -14.51 8.39
N SER A 4 -4.43 -14.21 8.89
CA SER A 4 -3.79 -12.92 8.65
C SER A 4 -3.51 -12.69 7.16
N THR A 5 -3.07 -13.73 6.46
CA THR A 5 -2.81 -13.66 5.03
C THR A 5 -4.11 -13.43 4.24
N LYS A 6 -5.18 -14.15 4.59
CA LYS A 6 -6.48 -13.98 3.95
C LYS A 6 -7.03 -12.57 4.17
N LEU A 7 -6.89 -12.05 5.38
CA LEU A 7 -7.34 -10.70 5.73
C LEU A 7 -6.57 -9.64 4.95
N ALA A 8 -5.25 -9.81 4.83
CA ALA A 8 -4.41 -8.88 4.07
C ALA A 8 -4.82 -8.84 2.59
N HIS A 9 -5.04 -10.00 1.98
CA HIS A 9 -5.48 -10.08 0.59
C HIS A 9 -6.87 -9.46 0.39
N SER A 10 -7.78 -9.69 1.33
CA SER A 10 -9.13 -9.12 1.28
C SER A 10 -9.08 -7.59 1.38
N LEU A 11 -8.30 -7.06 2.31
CA LEU A 11 -8.14 -5.61 2.47
C LEU A 11 -7.56 -4.98 1.21
N LEU A 12 -6.50 -5.56 0.68
CA LEU A 12 -5.86 -5.07 -0.54
C LEU A 12 -6.83 -5.05 -1.72
N ARG A 13 -7.59 -6.13 -1.89
CA ARG A 13 -8.59 -6.22 -2.96
C ARG A 13 -9.64 -5.12 -2.83
N GLN A 14 -10.15 -4.89 -1.62
CA GLN A 14 -11.15 -3.85 -1.38
C GLN A 14 -10.60 -2.46 -1.71
N LEU A 15 -9.36 -2.17 -1.33
CA LEU A 15 -8.73 -0.88 -1.64
C LEU A 15 -8.58 -0.69 -3.16
N ILE A 16 -8.17 -1.73 -3.87
CA ILE A 16 -8.04 -1.68 -5.32
C ILE A 16 -9.41 -1.45 -5.98
N GLU A 17 -10.45 -2.11 -5.48
CA GLU A 17 -11.81 -1.97 -6.02
C GLU A 17 -12.37 -0.55 -5.87
N VAL A 18 -12.00 0.16 -4.81
CA VAL A 18 -12.42 1.55 -4.63
C VAL A 18 -11.52 2.56 -5.35
N GLY A 19 -10.55 2.08 -6.13
CA GLY A 19 -9.74 2.92 -7.00
C GLY A 19 -8.36 3.29 -6.48
N VAL A 20 -7.90 2.67 -5.40
CA VAL A 20 -6.54 2.91 -4.89
C VAL A 20 -5.55 2.13 -5.74
N SER A 21 -4.63 2.82 -6.41
CA SER A 21 -3.60 2.18 -7.22
C SER A 21 -2.18 2.49 -6.73
N ASP A 22 -2.00 3.52 -5.91
CA ASP A 22 -0.71 3.90 -5.35
C ASP A 22 -0.69 3.57 -3.86
N PHE A 23 0.32 2.83 -3.44
CA PHE A 23 0.52 2.43 -2.05
C PHE A 23 1.87 2.89 -1.58
N VAL A 24 1.92 3.58 -0.45
CA VAL A 24 3.16 4.06 0.16
C VAL A 24 3.38 3.28 1.45
N VAL A 25 4.53 2.62 1.56
CA VAL A 25 4.84 1.73 2.69
C VAL A 25 6.09 2.22 3.40
N SER A 26 6.03 2.28 4.73
CA SER A 26 7.19 2.51 5.58
C SER A 26 7.97 1.20 5.73
N PRO A 27 9.30 1.20 5.57
CA PRO A 27 10.10 -0.03 5.69
C PRO A 27 10.03 -0.68 7.07
N GLY A 28 9.68 0.08 8.11
CA GLY A 28 9.54 -0.45 9.46
C GLY A 28 8.22 -1.16 9.72
N SER A 29 7.35 -1.25 8.74
CA SER A 29 6.06 -1.91 8.88
C SER A 29 6.23 -3.39 9.22
N ARG A 30 5.55 -3.85 10.27
CA ARG A 30 5.62 -5.24 10.72
C ARG A 30 4.51 -6.12 10.14
N ASN A 31 3.68 -5.57 9.28
CA ASN A 31 2.60 -6.34 8.68
C ASN A 31 3.12 -7.14 7.48
N ALA A 32 3.80 -8.25 7.77
CA ALA A 32 4.40 -9.09 6.74
C ALA A 32 3.39 -9.65 5.73
N PRO A 33 2.20 -10.15 6.14
CA PRO A 33 1.23 -10.63 5.17
C PRO A 33 0.79 -9.56 4.17
N LEU A 34 0.58 -8.33 4.65
CA LEU A 34 0.18 -7.22 3.77
C LEU A 34 1.34 -6.82 2.86
N SER A 35 2.56 -6.79 3.37
CA SER A 35 3.75 -6.47 2.57
C SER A 35 3.94 -7.48 1.42
N ILE A 36 3.75 -8.76 1.71
CA ILE A 36 3.84 -9.81 0.69
C ILE A 36 2.77 -9.62 -0.38
N ALA A 37 1.53 -9.37 0.03
CA ALA A 37 0.43 -9.14 -0.91
C ALA A 37 0.68 -7.91 -1.79
N LEU A 38 1.21 -6.83 -1.23
CA LEU A 38 1.55 -5.63 -1.98
C LEU A 38 2.64 -5.88 -3.02
N HIS A 39 3.69 -6.61 -2.64
CA HIS A 39 4.75 -6.97 -3.58
C HIS A 39 4.26 -7.85 -4.72
N GLU A 40 3.37 -8.79 -4.45
CA GLU A 40 2.76 -9.61 -5.49
C GLU A 40 1.95 -8.75 -6.45
N ALA A 41 1.13 -7.83 -5.93
CA ALA A 41 0.32 -6.95 -6.77
C ALA A 41 1.19 -6.02 -7.62
N LYS A 42 2.29 -5.52 -7.05
CA LYS A 42 3.27 -4.72 -7.80
C LYS A 42 3.88 -5.52 -8.96
N THR A 43 4.29 -6.75 -8.69
CA THR A 43 4.90 -7.63 -9.69
C THR A 43 3.94 -7.91 -10.84
N ARG A 44 2.65 -8.00 -10.55
CA ARG A 44 1.61 -8.20 -11.57
C ARG A 44 1.21 -6.91 -12.28
N GLY A 45 1.76 -5.76 -11.89
CA GLY A 45 1.42 -4.49 -12.49
C GLY A 45 0.05 -3.93 -12.10
N ILE A 46 -0.54 -4.43 -11.02
CA ILE A 46 -1.87 -4.00 -10.57
C ILE A 46 -1.79 -2.69 -9.79
N ILE A 47 -0.70 -2.49 -9.05
CA ILE A 47 -0.49 -1.31 -8.22
C ILE A 47 0.89 -0.72 -8.42
N ASP A 48 1.06 0.54 -8.03
CA ASP A 48 2.36 1.18 -7.86
C ASP A 48 2.71 1.20 -6.38
N LEU A 49 3.90 0.73 -6.04
CA LEU A 49 4.35 0.61 -4.66
C LEU A 49 5.54 1.54 -4.44
N HIS A 50 5.43 2.40 -3.43
CA HIS A 50 6.47 3.36 -3.05
C HIS A 50 6.93 3.07 -1.64
N ILE A 51 8.26 2.98 -1.43
CA ILE A 51 8.82 2.72 -0.11
C ILE A 51 9.53 3.97 0.36
N LYS A 52 9.17 4.46 1.55
CA LYS A 52 9.76 5.65 2.15
C LYS A 52 10.36 5.33 3.51
N LEU A 53 11.47 5.99 3.82
CA LEU A 53 12.30 5.65 4.99
C LEU A 53 11.62 5.89 6.34
N ASP A 54 10.70 6.84 6.43
CA ASP A 54 10.00 7.11 7.67
C ASP A 54 8.51 7.41 7.43
N GLU A 55 7.72 7.33 8.51
CA GLU A 55 6.27 7.51 8.43
C GLU A 55 5.89 8.93 7.99
N ARG A 56 6.61 9.94 8.45
CA ARG A 56 6.33 11.33 8.07
C ARG A 56 6.59 11.54 6.59
N GLY A 57 7.73 11.06 6.09
CA GLY A 57 8.06 11.14 4.67
C GLY A 57 7.05 10.40 3.82
N ALA A 58 6.60 9.22 4.27
CA ALA A 58 5.58 8.45 3.59
C ALA A 58 4.26 9.22 3.48
N ALA A 59 3.83 9.87 4.56
CA ALA A 59 2.59 10.64 4.59
C ALA A 59 2.65 11.85 3.64
N PHE A 60 3.74 12.61 3.65
CA PHE A 60 3.91 13.74 2.75
C PHE A 60 4.01 13.32 1.30
N TYR A 61 4.70 12.23 1.03
CA TYR A 61 4.82 11.69 -0.33
C TYR A 61 3.46 11.26 -0.87
N ALA A 62 2.68 10.56 -0.05
CA ALA A 62 1.35 10.11 -0.43
C ALA A 62 0.42 11.30 -0.70
N LEU A 63 0.50 12.34 0.12
CA LEU A 63 -0.27 13.57 -0.09
C LEU A 63 0.09 14.23 -1.43
N GLY A 64 1.40 14.25 -1.76
CA GLY A 64 1.86 14.78 -3.03
C GLY A 64 1.31 14.02 -4.23
N ILE A 65 1.34 12.68 -4.17
CA ILE A 65 0.75 11.84 -5.22
C ILE A 65 -0.75 12.10 -5.34
N SER A 66 -1.46 12.12 -4.22
CA SER A 66 -2.91 12.33 -4.20
C SER A 66 -3.29 13.68 -4.82
N LYS A 67 -2.57 14.74 -4.49
CA LYS A 67 -2.81 16.07 -5.05
C LYS A 67 -2.47 16.15 -6.54
N ALA A 68 -1.36 15.54 -6.96
CA ALA A 68 -0.91 15.59 -8.35
C ALA A 68 -1.80 14.79 -9.27
N THR A 69 -2.30 13.63 -8.82
CA THR A 69 -3.11 12.72 -9.63
C THR A 69 -4.60 12.82 -9.37
N ASN A 70 -5.01 13.51 -8.31
CA ASN A 70 -6.40 13.56 -7.83
C ASN A 70 -6.97 12.16 -7.55
N LYS A 71 -6.14 11.27 -7.05
CA LYS A 71 -6.50 9.89 -6.72
C LYS A 71 -6.27 9.62 -5.25
N HIS A 72 -6.96 8.61 -4.72
CA HIS A 72 -6.72 8.14 -3.37
C HIS A 72 -5.43 7.32 -3.31
N VAL A 73 -4.66 7.54 -2.25
CA VAL A 73 -3.39 6.84 -2.01
C VAL A 73 -3.45 6.21 -0.63
N ALA A 74 -3.07 4.95 -0.53
CA ALA A 74 -3.00 4.25 0.76
C ALA A 74 -1.61 4.40 1.35
N VAL A 75 -1.54 4.71 2.65
CA VAL A 75 -0.29 4.76 3.41
C VAL A 75 -0.32 3.66 4.46
N ILE A 76 0.71 2.82 4.46
CA ILE A 76 0.82 1.70 5.37
C ILE A 76 1.98 1.94 6.32
N CYS A 77 1.66 2.17 7.58
CA CYS A 77 2.60 2.41 8.66
C CYS A 77 2.26 1.52 9.85
N THR A 78 3.24 1.29 10.69
CA THR A 78 3.01 0.57 11.94
C THR A 78 3.45 1.38 13.13
#